data_f95fa00725a147e3f8e085e1719d4eaa
#
_entry.id   f95fa00725a147e3f8e085e1719d4eaa
#
_cell.length_a   1.000
_cell.length_b   1.000
_cell.length_c   1.000
_cell.angle_alpha   90.00
_cell.angle_beta   90.00
_cell.angle_gamma   90.00
#
_symmetry.space_group_name_H-M   'P 1'
#
loop_
_entity.id
_entity.type
_entity.pdbx_description
1 polymer ?
#
loop_
_entity_poly.entity_id
_entity_poly.type
_entity_poly.pdbx_seq_one_letter_code
_entity_poly.pdbx_strand_id
1 'polypeptide(L)'
;MMGFDTGALLPLDKALQGMLEQLTCCCETEQLPLPQALDRILAEEISSPLFVPPFDNAAMDGYAVRLADLAAGVPLPVAGKAFAGQPYEGEWPAGHCIRIMTGAPVPPGADAVVMQEETQAGDNGITFLTHPVAGQNIRRRGEDLAQGAQVLESGLRLSPRELPLLASLGIANVTVRRPLKVAIFSTGDELKPLGTPLQHGDIYDSNRYGVKAMLSRMGCECLDLGIIPDDPAALRAAFLQADREADALITTGGVSVGEADFTKQLLEELGEIGFWKLAIKPGKPFAFGRLPNAWFFGLPGNPVSAMVTFDQLVQPALARLAGQQFARPHPLQALATAPLKKSPGRQDFQRGILSVGPNGLEVRSTGSQDSGVFSSLSRANCYIVLEQERGKVAAGETVTVEPFSGLLL
;
A
#
# COMPACT_ATOMS: atom_id res chain seq x y z
N MET A 1 7.46 -15.96 -25.70
CA MET A 1 6.92 -14.69 -26.23
C MET A 1 5.49 -14.90 -26.71
N MET A 2 4.47 -14.35 -26.01
CA MET A 2 3.11 -14.30 -26.54
C MET A 2 3.00 -13.05 -27.42
N GLY A 3 2.98 -13.23 -28.73
CA GLY A 3 2.74 -12.15 -29.68
C GLY A 3 1.29 -11.67 -29.58
N PHE A 4 1.05 -10.58 -28.87
CA PHE A 4 -0.27 -9.95 -28.75
C PHE A 4 -0.57 -8.94 -29.87
N ASP A 5 0.09 -9.01 -31.00
CA ASP A 5 -0.22 -8.17 -32.17
C ASP A 5 -1.34 -8.82 -33.02
N THR A 6 -2.50 -9.00 -32.41
CA THR A 6 -3.67 -9.63 -33.09
C THR A 6 -4.60 -8.64 -33.76
N GLY A 7 -4.30 -7.33 -33.78
CA GLY A 7 -5.21 -6.29 -34.26
C GLY A 7 -6.45 -6.09 -33.38
N ALA A 8 -6.76 -7.03 -32.48
CA ALA A 8 -7.88 -6.95 -31.51
C ALA A 8 -7.47 -6.16 -30.26
N LEU A 9 -8.45 -5.58 -29.59
CA LEU A 9 -8.24 -4.89 -28.29
C LEU A 9 -7.96 -5.92 -27.20
N LEU A 10 -6.86 -5.74 -26.44
CA LEU A 10 -6.47 -6.61 -25.33
C LEU A 10 -7.19 -6.17 -24.03
N PRO A 11 -7.99 -7.03 -23.38
CA PRO A 11 -8.58 -6.73 -22.07
C PRO A 11 -7.53 -6.39 -21.02
N LEU A 12 -7.86 -5.47 -20.12
CA LEU A 12 -6.93 -4.94 -19.11
C LEU A 12 -6.39 -6.02 -18.17
N ASP A 13 -7.27 -6.90 -17.70
CA ASP A 13 -6.93 -8.01 -16.80
C ASP A 13 -5.92 -8.97 -17.45
N LYS A 14 -6.13 -9.31 -18.73
CA LYS A 14 -5.21 -10.16 -19.50
C LYS A 14 -3.86 -9.48 -19.74
N ALA A 15 -3.88 -8.16 -20.03
CA ALA A 15 -2.65 -7.39 -20.18
C ALA A 15 -1.85 -7.38 -18.87
N LEU A 16 -2.51 -7.08 -17.77
CA LEU A 16 -1.89 -7.06 -16.45
C LEU A 16 -1.33 -8.43 -16.04
N GLN A 17 -2.14 -9.49 -16.19
CA GLN A 17 -1.71 -10.85 -15.90
C GLN A 17 -0.47 -11.24 -16.71
N GLY A 18 -0.51 -11.03 -18.04
CA GLY A 18 0.61 -11.35 -18.91
C GLY A 18 1.88 -10.56 -18.62
N MET A 19 1.75 -9.33 -18.09
CA MET A 19 2.88 -8.55 -17.59
C MET A 19 3.44 -9.16 -16.30
N LEU A 20 2.58 -9.37 -15.30
CA LEU A 20 3.00 -9.85 -13.97
C LEU A 20 3.64 -11.24 -14.01
N GLU A 21 3.24 -12.12 -14.93
CA GLU A 21 3.83 -13.44 -15.14
C GLU A 21 5.31 -13.37 -15.62
N GLN A 22 5.68 -12.29 -16.30
CA GLN A 22 7.05 -12.09 -16.79
C GLN A 22 7.95 -11.40 -15.76
N LEU A 23 7.36 -10.69 -14.79
CA LEU A 23 8.09 -9.84 -13.85
C LEU A 23 8.49 -10.60 -12.59
N THR A 24 9.75 -10.46 -12.21
CA THR A 24 10.30 -10.94 -10.94
C THR A 24 10.95 -9.80 -10.19
N CYS A 25 11.04 -9.91 -8.88
CA CYS A 25 11.74 -8.91 -8.06
C CYS A 25 13.19 -8.78 -8.51
N CYS A 26 13.62 -7.55 -8.77
CA CYS A 26 14.98 -7.21 -9.18
C CYS A 26 15.74 -6.38 -8.12
N CYS A 27 15.10 -6.00 -7.01
CA CYS A 27 15.72 -5.19 -5.98
C CYS A 27 16.55 -6.05 -5.01
N GLU A 28 17.79 -5.65 -4.79
CA GLU A 28 18.68 -6.19 -3.77
C GLU A 28 18.15 -5.87 -2.37
N THR A 29 18.71 -6.54 -1.37
CA THR A 29 18.36 -6.33 0.03
C THR A 29 19.37 -5.45 0.73
N GLU A 30 18.91 -4.68 1.73
CA GLU A 30 19.74 -3.90 2.62
C GLU A 30 19.19 -3.96 4.05
N GLN A 31 20.06 -3.76 5.04
CA GLN A 31 19.62 -3.66 6.42
C GLN A 31 19.46 -2.20 6.83
N LEU A 32 18.34 -1.87 7.45
CA LEU A 32 18.05 -0.54 7.97
C LEU A 32 17.68 -0.58 9.45
N PRO A 33 18.07 0.45 10.22
CA PRO A 33 17.47 0.71 11.52
C PRO A 33 15.95 0.88 11.41
N LEU A 34 15.20 0.30 12.34
CA LEU A 34 13.72 0.32 12.32
C LEU A 34 13.12 1.72 12.09
N PRO A 35 13.63 2.83 12.68
CA PRO A 35 13.09 4.17 12.41
C PRO A 35 13.22 4.64 10.96
N GLN A 36 14.11 4.05 10.15
CA GLN A 36 14.32 4.37 8.74
C GLN A 36 13.57 3.44 7.79
N ALA A 37 12.83 2.48 8.35
CA ALA A 37 12.15 1.44 7.57
C ALA A 37 10.72 1.80 7.14
N LEU A 38 10.21 2.96 7.53
CA LEU A 38 8.89 3.42 7.09
C LEU A 38 8.82 3.46 5.55
N ASP A 39 7.71 2.95 5.00
CA ASP A 39 7.45 2.84 3.56
C ASP A 39 8.40 1.92 2.78
N ARG A 40 9.33 1.23 3.45
CA ARG A 40 10.21 0.24 2.81
C ARG A 40 9.51 -1.11 2.68
N ILE A 41 9.94 -1.89 1.71
CA ILE A 41 9.39 -3.23 1.45
C ILE A 41 10.23 -4.26 2.20
N LEU A 42 9.58 -5.03 3.06
CA LEU A 42 10.23 -6.07 3.84
C LEU A 42 10.75 -7.19 2.90
N ALA A 43 12.03 -7.52 3.03
CA ALA A 43 12.65 -8.52 2.15
C ALA A 43 12.50 -9.96 2.65
N GLU A 44 12.32 -10.14 3.95
CA GLU A 44 12.24 -11.42 4.64
C GLU A 44 11.01 -11.46 5.55
N GLU A 45 10.49 -12.64 5.83
CA GLU A 45 9.47 -12.80 6.86
C GLU A 45 10.06 -12.50 8.25
N ILE A 46 9.24 -12.00 9.15
CA ILE A 46 9.63 -11.78 10.54
C ILE A 46 8.83 -12.69 11.45
N SER A 47 9.55 -13.47 12.24
CA SER A 47 8.99 -14.28 13.32
C SER A 47 9.26 -13.64 14.68
N SER A 48 8.35 -13.79 15.64
CA SER A 48 8.50 -13.21 16.96
C SER A 48 9.70 -13.84 17.71
N PRO A 49 10.70 -13.06 18.15
CA PRO A 49 11.83 -13.57 18.90
C PRO A 49 11.47 -13.89 20.37
N LEU A 50 10.30 -13.46 20.84
CA LEU A 50 9.85 -13.61 22.23
C LEU A 50 8.35 -13.82 22.31
N PHE A 51 7.85 -14.15 23.49
CA PHE A 51 6.42 -14.15 23.78
C PHE A 51 5.90 -12.72 24.01
N VAL A 52 4.68 -12.41 23.58
CA VAL A 52 3.99 -11.14 23.87
C VAL A 52 2.67 -11.47 24.56
N PRO A 53 2.44 -11.02 25.81
CA PRO A 53 3.43 -10.45 26.73
C PRO A 53 4.51 -11.48 27.14
N PRO A 54 5.69 -11.03 27.61
CA PRO A 54 6.80 -11.96 27.94
C PRO A 54 6.60 -12.72 29.25
N PHE A 55 5.63 -12.30 30.08
CA PHE A 55 5.24 -12.94 31.35
C PHE A 55 3.74 -12.72 31.62
N ASP A 56 3.17 -13.50 32.53
CA ASP A 56 1.81 -13.26 33.02
C ASP A 56 1.75 -11.90 33.71
N ASN A 57 0.81 -11.04 33.32
CA ASN A 57 0.67 -9.69 33.89
C ASN A 57 -0.78 -9.34 34.20
N ALA A 58 -0.97 -8.39 35.12
CA ALA A 58 -2.30 -7.90 35.48
C ALA A 58 -2.94 -7.10 34.35
N ALA A 59 -4.16 -7.43 33.98
CA ALA A 59 -4.93 -6.67 33.01
C ALA A 59 -5.56 -5.40 33.60
N MET A 60 -5.71 -5.36 34.93
CA MET A 60 -6.39 -4.30 35.67
C MET A 60 -5.62 -3.93 36.94
N ASP A 61 -5.87 -2.72 37.45
CA ASP A 61 -5.43 -2.30 38.78
C ASP A 61 -6.30 -2.97 39.84
N GLY A 62 -5.65 -3.60 40.80
CA GLY A 62 -6.40 -4.36 41.82
C GLY A 62 -5.53 -5.10 42.80
N TYR A 63 -5.94 -6.30 43.12
CA TYR A 63 -5.27 -7.15 44.09
C TYR A 63 -5.10 -8.56 43.53
N ALA A 64 -3.87 -9.05 43.51
CA ALA A 64 -3.59 -10.46 43.22
C ALA A 64 -3.96 -11.30 44.43
N VAL A 65 -4.70 -12.38 44.19
CA VAL A 65 -5.26 -13.27 45.23
C VAL A 65 -5.02 -14.71 44.87
N ARG A 66 -4.95 -15.55 45.92
CA ARG A 66 -5.17 -16.99 45.85
C ARG A 66 -6.64 -17.25 46.13
N LEU A 67 -7.31 -18.03 45.31
CA LEU A 67 -8.73 -18.33 45.50
C LEU A 67 -8.97 -19.06 46.81
N ALA A 68 -8.00 -19.87 47.26
CA ALA A 68 -8.08 -20.59 48.54
C ALA A 68 -8.08 -19.70 49.78
N ASP A 69 -7.55 -18.47 49.66
CA ASP A 69 -7.49 -17.49 50.76
C ASP A 69 -8.77 -16.63 50.86
N LEU A 70 -9.65 -16.69 49.87
CA LEU A 70 -10.87 -15.88 49.80
C LEU A 70 -12.01 -16.56 50.60
N ALA A 71 -12.49 -15.84 51.62
CA ALA A 71 -13.71 -16.19 52.31
C ALA A 71 -14.67 -14.98 52.39
N ALA A 72 -15.95 -15.23 52.24
CA ALA A 72 -16.97 -14.15 52.20
C ALA A 72 -16.87 -13.26 53.41
N GLY A 73 -16.65 -11.95 53.18
CA GLY A 73 -16.57 -10.91 54.18
C GLY A 73 -15.32 -10.92 55.05
N VAL A 74 -14.34 -11.79 54.79
CA VAL A 74 -13.06 -11.81 55.54
C VAL A 74 -12.04 -10.91 54.79
N PRO A 75 -11.52 -9.84 55.41
CA PRO A 75 -10.51 -9.00 54.78
C PRO A 75 -9.16 -9.69 54.74
N LEU A 76 -8.41 -9.49 53.62
CA LEU A 76 -7.05 -9.94 53.48
C LEU A 76 -6.08 -8.76 53.67
N PRO A 77 -5.09 -8.85 54.60
CA PRO A 77 -4.04 -7.87 54.71
C PRO A 77 -3.19 -7.82 53.39
N VAL A 78 -2.66 -6.65 53.07
CA VAL A 78 -1.80 -6.46 51.90
C VAL A 78 -0.36 -6.77 52.25
N ALA A 79 0.20 -7.85 51.67
CA ALA A 79 1.59 -8.27 51.90
C ALA A 79 2.60 -7.36 51.21
N GLY A 80 2.21 -6.73 50.10
CA GLY A 80 3.07 -5.82 49.35
C GLY A 80 2.44 -5.30 48.06
N LYS A 81 3.27 -4.75 47.19
CA LYS A 81 2.84 -4.09 45.95
C LYS A 81 3.69 -4.59 44.76
N ALA A 82 3.03 -4.78 43.61
CA ALA A 82 3.67 -5.07 42.32
C ALA A 82 3.33 -3.96 41.32
N PHE A 83 4.33 -3.43 40.64
CA PHE A 83 4.18 -2.41 39.61
C PHE A 83 4.77 -2.88 38.29
N ALA A 84 4.39 -2.25 37.18
CA ALA A 84 5.05 -2.48 35.90
C ALA A 84 6.56 -2.16 36.03
N GLY A 85 7.43 -3.10 35.66
CA GLY A 85 8.88 -3.00 35.85
C GLY A 85 9.39 -3.24 37.25
N GLN A 86 8.53 -3.47 38.24
CA GLN A 86 8.86 -3.74 39.64
C GLN A 86 8.01 -4.92 40.15
N PRO A 87 8.43 -6.19 39.90
CA PRO A 87 7.74 -7.37 40.39
C PRO A 87 7.76 -7.41 41.91
N TYR A 88 6.77 -8.09 42.49
CA TYR A 88 6.79 -8.39 43.91
C TYR A 88 7.73 -9.55 44.18
N GLU A 89 8.76 -9.30 45.00
CA GLU A 89 9.80 -10.29 45.35
C GLU A 89 9.77 -10.68 46.85
N GLY A 90 8.78 -10.14 47.61
CA GLY A 90 8.67 -10.42 49.04
C GLY A 90 8.01 -11.75 49.33
N GLU A 91 7.98 -12.14 50.63
CA GLU A 91 7.19 -13.26 51.08
C GLU A 91 5.70 -12.98 50.95
N TRP A 92 4.94 -13.94 50.41
CA TRP A 92 3.49 -13.88 50.32
C TRP A 92 2.84 -14.87 51.28
N PRO A 93 2.55 -14.48 52.53
CA PRO A 93 1.92 -15.35 53.52
C PRO A 93 0.51 -15.79 53.08
N ALA A 94 0.06 -16.92 53.54
CA ALA A 94 -1.33 -17.38 53.37
C ALA A 94 -2.28 -16.34 54.03
N GLY A 95 -3.47 -16.16 53.46
CA GLY A 95 -4.44 -15.19 53.93
C GLY A 95 -4.09 -13.74 53.67
N HIS A 96 -3.19 -13.46 52.73
CA HIS A 96 -2.83 -12.09 52.29
C HIS A 96 -3.08 -11.90 50.80
N CYS A 97 -3.27 -10.65 50.39
CA CYS A 97 -3.30 -10.24 48.98
C CYS A 97 -2.10 -9.34 48.62
N ILE A 98 -1.82 -9.15 47.35
CA ILE A 98 -0.80 -8.25 46.85
C ILE A 98 -1.45 -7.16 46.05
N ARG A 99 -1.21 -5.89 46.36
CA ARG A 99 -1.65 -4.77 45.53
C ARG A 99 -0.92 -4.83 44.19
N ILE A 100 -1.64 -4.89 43.07
CA ILE A 100 -1.07 -5.00 41.75
C ILE A 100 -1.63 -3.95 40.80
N MET A 101 -0.77 -3.41 39.95
CA MET A 101 -1.15 -2.43 38.92
C MET A 101 -1.13 -3.07 37.56
N THR A 102 -1.92 -2.50 36.64
CA THR A 102 -1.99 -2.96 35.24
C THR A 102 -0.59 -3.06 34.61
N GLY A 103 -0.31 -4.18 33.94
CA GLY A 103 0.97 -4.45 33.32
C GLY A 103 2.04 -4.98 34.29
N ALA A 104 1.80 -5.00 35.61
CA ALA A 104 2.72 -5.58 36.56
C ALA A 104 2.77 -7.11 36.43
N PRO A 105 3.97 -7.75 36.59
CA PRO A 105 4.09 -9.20 36.65
C PRO A 105 3.20 -9.77 37.77
N VAL A 106 2.40 -10.78 37.41
CA VAL A 106 1.57 -11.48 38.39
C VAL A 106 2.47 -12.30 39.31
N PRO A 107 2.37 -12.12 40.64
CA PRO A 107 3.18 -12.87 41.58
C PRO A 107 2.95 -14.38 41.47
N PRO A 108 4.00 -15.22 41.60
CA PRO A 108 3.86 -16.68 41.58
C PRO A 108 2.85 -17.16 42.64
N GLY A 109 1.94 -18.01 42.20
CA GLY A 109 0.88 -18.57 43.06
C GLY A 109 -0.41 -17.73 43.12
N ALA A 110 -0.49 -16.60 42.39
CA ALA A 110 -1.76 -15.92 42.22
C ALA A 110 -2.67 -16.67 41.27
N ASP A 111 -3.92 -16.82 41.65
CA ASP A 111 -4.95 -17.46 40.83
C ASP A 111 -5.72 -16.43 39.98
N ALA A 112 -5.88 -15.21 40.51
CA ALA A 112 -6.66 -14.13 39.87
C ALA A 112 -6.20 -12.75 40.34
N VAL A 113 -6.60 -11.71 39.55
CA VAL A 113 -6.54 -10.31 39.96
C VAL A 113 -7.97 -9.79 40.08
N VAL A 114 -8.33 -9.29 41.28
CA VAL A 114 -9.62 -8.65 41.53
C VAL A 114 -9.44 -7.15 41.36
N MET A 115 -10.30 -6.52 40.56
CA MET A 115 -10.25 -5.06 40.32
C MET A 115 -10.47 -4.29 41.64
N GLN A 116 -9.80 -3.17 41.80
CA GLN A 116 -9.95 -2.36 43.01
C GLN A 116 -11.41 -1.86 43.24
N GLU A 117 -12.17 -1.67 42.15
CA GLU A 117 -13.58 -1.28 42.18
C GLU A 117 -14.48 -2.38 42.77
N GLU A 118 -14.01 -3.62 42.77
CA GLU A 118 -14.69 -4.79 43.35
C GLU A 118 -14.21 -5.09 44.78
N THR A 119 -13.55 -4.13 45.42
CA THR A 119 -12.98 -4.29 46.76
C THR A 119 -13.30 -3.12 47.64
N GLN A 120 -13.25 -3.35 48.96
CA GLN A 120 -13.38 -2.31 49.97
C GLN A 120 -12.17 -2.39 50.91
N ALA A 121 -11.43 -1.27 51.00
CA ALA A 121 -10.34 -1.13 51.94
C ALA A 121 -10.87 -0.79 53.35
N GLY A 122 -10.32 -1.45 54.38
CA GLY A 122 -10.61 -1.23 55.78
C GLY A 122 -9.33 -1.33 56.64
N ASP A 123 -9.47 -1.12 57.93
CA ASP A 123 -8.32 -1.13 58.87
C ASP A 123 -7.61 -2.50 58.97
N ASN A 124 -8.34 -3.56 58.70
CA ASN A 124 -7.82 -4.96 58.78
C ASN A 124 -7.39 -5.53 57.42
N GLY A 125 -7.47 -4.74 56.35
CA GLY A 125 -7.11 -5.22 54.97
C GLY A 125 -8.18 -4.91 53.94
N ILE A 126 -8.19 -5.74 52.89
CA ILE A 126 -9.07 -5.57 51.74
C ILE A 126 -10.16 -6.63 51.77
N THR A 127 -11.41 -6.19 51.76
CA THR A 127 -12.60 -7.05 51.60
C THR A 127 -12.95 -7.15 50.13
N PHE A 128 -13.12 -8.35 49.61
CA PHE A 128 -13.52 -8.61 48.25
C PHE A 128 -15.04 -8.75 48.15
N LEU A 129 -15.64 -7.94 47.29
CA LEU A 129 -17.10 -7.87 47.08
C LEU A 129 -17.60 -8.90 46.06
N THR A 130 -16.68 -9.47 45.29
CA THR A 130 -16.95 -10.51 44.26
C THR A 130 -16.09 -11.75 44.51
N HIS A 131 -16.52 -12.88 43.98
CA HIS A 131 -15.72 -14.11 43.91
C HIS A 131 -15.12 -14.27 42.51
N PRO A 132 -13.81 -14.03 42.34
CA PRO A 132 -13.16 -14.14 41.02
C PRO A 132 -13.07 -15.62 40.61
N VAL A 133 -12.96 -15.84 39.29
CA VAL A 133 -12.61 -17.14 38.73
C VAL A 133 -11.11 -17.23 38.45
N ALA A 134 -10.58 -18.45 38.39
CA ALA A 134 -9.16 -18.65 38.09
C ALA A 134 -8.80 -18.02 36.72
N GLY A 135 -7.71 -17.29 36.70
CA GLY A 135 -7.22 -16.54 35.51
C GLY A 135 -7.90 -15.19 35.29
N GLN A 136 -8.88 -14.79 36.11
CA GLN A 136 -9.58 -13.51 35.95
C GLN A 136 -8.57 -12.35 35.99
N ASN A 137 -8.66 -11.43 35.03
CA ASN A 137 -7.82 -10.24 34.85
C ASN A 137 -6.30 -10.53 34.80
N ILE A 138 -5.91 -11.72 34.37
CA ILE A 138 -4.51 -12.09 34.11
C ILE A 138 -4.34 -12.29 32.60
N ARG A 139 -3.49 -11.46 31.96
CA ARG A 139 -3.01 -11.72 30.60
C ARG A 139 -1.89 -12.72 30.65
N ARG A 140 -2.05 -13.81 29.94
CA ARG A 140 -1.07 -14.90 29.96
C ARG A 140 0.13 -14.61 29.07
N ARG A 141 1.29 -15.10 29.46
CA ARG A 141 2.49 -15.08 28.63
C ARG A 141 2.19 -15.66 27.24
N GLY A 142 2.50 -14.87 26.18
CA GLY A 142 2.28 -15.28 24.80
C GLY A 142 0.82 -15.27 24.33
N GLU A 143 -0.07 -14.64 25.08
CA GLU A 143 -1.51 -14.55 24.72
C GLU A 143 -1.73 -13.83 23.38
N ASP A 144 -0.92 -12.82 23.06
CA ASP A 144 -0.96 -12.09 21.78
C ASP A 144 -0.07 -12.77 20.73
N LEU A 145 1.22 -13.00 21.06
CA LEU A 145 2.18 -13.63 20.15
C LEU A 145 2.99 -14.71 20.88
N ALA A 146 3.01 -15.90 20.32
CA ALA A 146 3.92 -16.95 20.75
C ALA A 146 5.33 -16.69 20.17
N GLN A 147 6.37 -17.07 20.90
CA GLN A 147 7.73 -17.09 20.37
C GLN A 147 7.83 -18.00 19.14
N GLY A 148 8.41 -17.53 18.04
CA GLY A 148 8.50 -18.22 16.77
C GLY A 148 7.27 -18.08 15.87
N ALA A 149 6.18 -17.46 16.34
CA ALA A 149 5.04 -17.16 15.49
C ALA A 149 5.43 -16.17 14.38
N GLN A 150 4.96 -16.41 13.15
CA GLN A 150 5.11 -15.48 12.04
C GLN A 150 4.32 -14.21 12.33
N VAL A 151 4.99 -13.05 12.23
CA VAL A 151 4.43 -11.73 12.54
C VAL A 151 4.17 -10.94 11.27
N LEU A 152 5.14 -10.88 10.37
CA LEU A 152 5.05 -10.16 9.10
C LEU A 152 5.60 -11.03 7.96
N GLU A 153 4.99 -10.90 6.79
CA GLU A 153 5.42 -11.59 5.58
C GLU A 153 6.42 -10.76 4.76
N SER A 154 7.27 -11.44 4.01
CA SER A 154 8.11 -10.81 2.98
C SER A 154 7.23 -10.13 1.92
N GLY A 155 7.68 -8.98 1.41
CA GLY A 155 6.95 -8.20 0.42
C GLY A 155 5.94 -7.21 1.01
N LEU A 156 5.75 -7.20 2.33
CA LEU A 156 4.93 -6.19 2.99
C LEU A 156 5.61 -4.82 2.95
N ARG A 157 4.86 -3.77 2.58
CA ARG A 157 5.31 -2.38 2.74
C ARG A 157 5.05 -1.94 4.18
N LEU A 158 6.12 -1.61 4.91
CA LEU A 158 6.06 -1.23 6.32
C LEU A 158 5.36 0.12 6.48
N SER A 159 4.27 0.13 7.21
CA SER A 159 3.46 1.31 7.53
C SER A 159 3.60 1.70 9.01
N PRO A 160 3.01 2.83 9.43
CA PRO A 160 3.00 3.20 10.85
C PRO A 160 2.38 2.17 11.80
N ARG A 161 1.70 1.12 11.30
CA ARG A 161 1.12 0.04 12.12
C ARG A 161 2.14 -1.04 12.45
N GLU A 162 3.04 -1.35 11.51
CA GLU A 162 4.02 -2.43 11.66
C GLU A 162 5.23 -1.99 12.51
N LEU A 163 5.63 -0.72 12.45
CA LEU A 163 6.78 -0.22 13.20
C LEU A 163 6.64 -0.38 14.72
N PRO A 164 5.51 -0.02 15.38
CA PRO A 164 5.34 -0.27 16.82
C PRO A 164 5.33 -1.75 17.17
N LEU A 165 4.77 -2.60 16.31
CA LEU A 165 4.77 -4.04 16.50
C LEU A 165 6.21 -4.57 16.53
N LEU A 166 7.03 -4.22 15.53
CA LEU A 166 8.44 -4.62 15.48
C LEU A 166 9.23 -4.09 16.67
N ALA A 167 8.97 -2.85 17.08
CA ALA A 167 9.59 -2.25 18.26
C ALA A 167 9.23 -2.99 19.54
N SER A 168 7.97 -3.44 19.71
CA SER A 168 7.54 -4.22 20.88
C SER A 168 8.20 -5.60 20.96
N LEU A 169 8.69 -6.12 19.84
CA LEU A 169 9.45 -7.35 19.73
C LEU A 169 10.97 -7.14 19.96
N GLY A 170 11.41 -5.89 20.19
CA GLY A 170 12.82 -5.56 20.36
C GLY A 170 13.64 -5.60 19.07
N ILE A 171 13.00 -5.56 17.91
CA ILE A 171 13.67 -5.63 16.60
C ILE A 171 14.20 -4.25 16.25
N ALA A 172 15.52 -4.07 16.33
CA ALA A 172 16.18 -2.80 16.07
C ALA A 172 16.49 -2.54 14.59
N ASN A 173 16.69 -3.59 13.81
CA ASN A 173 17.01 -3.53 12.39
C ASN A 173 16.13 -4.49 11.61
N VAL A 174 15.83 -4.15 10.38
CA VAL A 174 15.05 -4.98 9.44
C VAL A 174 15.75 -5.09 8.10
N THR A 175 15.59 -6.25 7.44
CA THR A 175 16.05 -6.47 6.06
C THR A 175 14.95 -6.04 5.11
N VAL A 176 15.25 -5.05 4.26
CA VAL A 176 14.30 -4.47 3.31
C VAL A 176 14.84 -4.51 1.89
N ARG A 177 13.97 -4.33 0.91
CA ARG A 177 14.37 -4.13 -0.48
C ARG A 177 14.89 -2.72 -0.69
N ARG A 178 15.99 -2.53 -1.48
CA ARG A 178 16.38 -1.20 -1.92
C ARG A 178 15.26 -0.56 -2.76
N PRO A 179 15.20 0.77 -2.85
CA PRO A 179 14.30 1.44 -3.77
C PRO A 179 14.49 0.96 -5.21
N LEU A 180 13.37 0.77 -5.93
CA LEU A 180 13.41 0.49 -7.36
C LEU A 180 13.87 1.76 -8.10
N LYS A 181 14.87 1.62 -8.98
CA LYS A 181 15.37 2.72 -9.81
C LYS A 181 14.58 2.78 -11.11
N VAL A 182 13.93 3.90 -11.37
CA VAL A 182 13.09 4.09 -12.56
C VAL A 182 13.53 5.30 -13.34
N ALA A 183 14.02 5.08 -14.56
CA ALA A 183 14.28 6.16 -15.50
C ALA A 183 12.98 6.64 -16.15
N ILE A 184 12.88 7.92 -16.44
CA ILE A 184 11.75 8.51 -17.15
C ILE A 184 12.20 9.60 -18.11
N PHE A 185 11.59 9.63 -19.29
CA PHE A 185 11.67 10.76 -20.21
C PHE A 185 10.35 10.96 -20.97
N SER A 186 10.17 12.16 -21.49
CA SER A 186 9.12 12.49 -22.46
C SER A 186 9.73 12.66 -23.84
N THR A 187 8.99 12.30 -24.90
CA THR A 187 9.36 12.59 -26.29
C THR A 187 8.20 13.25 -27.02
N GLY A 188 8.54 14.15 -27.91
CA GLY A 188 7.62 14.96 -28.70
C GLY A 188 8.19 16.36 -28.93
N ASP A 189 8.33 16.78 -30.20
CA ASP A 189 8.91 18.07 -30.58
C ASP A 189 8.07 19.27 -30.10
N GLU A 190 6.76 19.03 -29.85
CA GLU A 190 5.83 19.99 -29.27
C GLU A 190 6.10 20.30 -27.80
N LEU A 191 6.84 19.41 -27.09
CA LEU A 191 7.03 19.53 -25.64
C LEU A 191 8.06 20.58 -25.27
N LYS A 192 7.71 21.44 -24.32
CA LYS A 192 8.63 22.48 -23.80
C LYS A 192 8.78 22.35 -22.27
N PRO A 193 9.98 22.70 -21.75
CA PRO A 193 10.20 22.78 -20.31
C PRO A 193 9.31 23.85 -19.67
N LEU A 194 8.99 23.66 -18.39
CA LEU A 194 8.23 24.65 -17.61
C LEU A 194 8.97 25.98 -17.56
N GLY A 195 8.21 27.09 -17.67
CA GLY A 195 8.75 28.43 -17.64
C GLY A 195 9.28 28.95 -19.01
N THR A 196 9.33 28.09 -20.02
CA THR A 196 9.66 28.49 -21.39
C THR A 196 8.44 29.16 -22.06
N PRO A 197 8.54 30.30 -22.73
CA PRO A 197 7.44 30.84 -23.52
C PRO A 197 7.03 29.88 -24.63
N LEU A 198 5.73 29.59 -24.74
CA LEU A 198 5.19 28.71 -25.77
C LEU A 198 5.05 29.46 -27.11
N GLN A 199 5.41 28.79 -28.18
CA GLN A 199 5.08 29.18 -29.57
C GLN A 199 3.81 28.44 -30.01
N HIS A 200 3.33 28.82 -31.21
CA HIS A 200 2.15 28.11 -31.77
C HIS A 200 2.49 26.66 -32.05
N GLY A 201 1.70 25.75 -31.44
CA GLY A 201 1.91 24.30 -31.52
C GLY A 201 2.63 23.71 -30.32
N ASP A 202 3.30 24.53 -29.49
CA ASP A 202 3.99 24.06 -28.30
C ASP A 202 3.02 23.75 -27.12
N ILE A 203 3.38 22.79 -26.32
CA ILE A 203 2.71 22.49 -25.03
C ILE A 203 3.76 22.22 -23.94
N TYR A 204 3.40 22.41 -22.68
CA TYR A 204 4.30 22.01 -21.59
C TYR A 204 4.27 20.49 -21.35
N ASP A 205 5.45 19.94 -21.08
CA ASP A 205 5.59 18.56 -20.60
C ASP A 205 4.97 18.40 -19.21
N SER A 206 3.73 17.93 -19.14
CA SER A 206 3.01 17.72 -17.89
C SER A 206 3.02 16.27 -17.42
N ASN A 207 3.09 15.32 -18.35
CA ASN A 207 2.97 13.89 -18.03
C ASN A 207 4.12 13.41 -17.15
N ARG A 208 5.35 13.79 -17.49
CA ARG A 208 6.55 13.42 -16.75
C ARG A 208 6.48 13.87 -15.29
N TYR A 209 5.96 15.07 -15.02
CA TYR A 209 5.76 15.55 -13.64
C TYR A 209 4.75 14.70 -12.86
N GLY A 210 3.64 14.35 -13.49
CA GLY A 210 2.64 13.47 -12.87
C GLY A 210 3.21 12.09 -12.55
N VAL A 211 3.87 11.45 -13.52
CA VAL A 211 4.49 10.13 -13.36
C VAL A 211 5.61 10.16 -12.30
N LYS A 212 6.47 11.19 -12.30
CA LYS A 212 7.49 11.38 -11.26
C LYS A 212 6.89 11.47 -9.86
N ALA A 213 5.80 12.22 -9.71
CA ALA A 213 5.11 12.32 -8.41
C ALA A 213 4.56 10.95 -7.97
N MET A 214 4.00 10.17 -8.89
CA MET A 214 3.52 8.82 -8.60
C MET A 214 4.69 7.88 -8.23
N LEU A 215 5.81 7.93 -8.94
CA LEU A 215 7.03 7.16 -8.62
C LEU A 215 7.58 7.52 -7.23
N SER A 216 7.62 8.81 -6.89
CA SER A 216 8.04 9.27 -5.57
C SER A 216 7.14 8.73 -4.46
N ARG A 217 5.81 8.70 -4.65
CA ARG A 217 4.86 8.10 -3.69
C ARG A 217 5.00 6.59 -3.57
N MET A 218 5.47 5.93 -4.62
CA MET A 218 5.81 4.51 -4.56
C MET A 218 7.12 4.23 -3.81
N GLY A 219 7.92 5.26 -3.53
CA GLY A 219 9.25 5.13 -2.93
C GLY A 219 10.32 4.73 -3.93
N CYS A 220 10.10 4.96 -5.23
CA CYS A 220 11.09 4.71 -6.27
C CYS A 220 12.16 5.81 -6.32
N GLU A 221 13.39 5.44 -6.64
CA GLU A 221 14.45 6.36 -7.05
C GLU A 221 14.27 6.71 -8.53
N CYS A 222 14.03 8.00 -8.83
CA CYS A 222 13.70 8.44 -10.18
C CYS A 222 14.90 9.06 -10.88
N LEU A 223 15.33 8.47 -12.00
CA LEU A 223 16.30 9.03 -12.94
C LEU A 223 15.55 9.82 -14.03
N ASP A 224 15.51 11.14 -13.88
CA ASP A 224 14.81 12.03 -14.82
C ASP A 224 15.71 12.42 -15.98
N LEU A 225 15.47 11.87 -17.18
CA LEU A 225 16.22 12.17 -18.39
C LEU A 225 15.65 13.37 -19.20
N GLY A 226 14.56 13.98 -18.71
CA GLY A 226 14.00 15.19 -19.32
C GLY A 226 13.15 14.95 -20.57
N ILE A 227 13.17 15.92 -21.48
CA ILE A 227 12.53 15.85 -22.80
C ILE A 227 13.58 15.43 -23.81
N ILE A 228 13.36 14.32 -24.48
CA ILE A 228 14.25 13.81 -25.53
C ILE A 228 13.64 14.18 -26.88
N PRO A 229 14.37 14.85 -27.77
CA PRO A 229 13.91 15.15 -29.14
C PRO A 229 13.54 13.88 -29.90
N ASP A 230 12.64 13.96 -30.88
CA ASP A 230 12.29 12.86 -31.78
C ASP A 230 13.41 12.58 -32.79
N ASP A 231 14.65 12.51 -32.29
CA ASP A 231 15.88 12.15 -33.01
C ASP A 231 16.33 10.74 -32.64
N PRO A 232 16.55 9.84 -33.63
CA PRO A 232 16.94 8.45 -33.38
C PRO A 232 18.21 8.31 -32.54
N ALA A 233 19.20 9.18 -32.70
CA ALA A 233 20.46 9.11 -31.94
C ALA A 233 20.26 9.54 -30.47
N ALA A 234 19.49 10.59 -30.23
CA ALA A 234 19.14 11.06 -28.91
C ALA A 234 18.29 10.04 -28.15
N LEU A 235 17.26 9.48 -28.80
CA LEU A 235 16.44 8.41 -28.25
C LEU A 235 17.27 7.18 -27.89
N ARG A 236 18.14 6.70 -28.82
CA ARG A 236 19.05 5.57 -28.57
C ARG A 236 19.95 5.82 -27.37
N ALA A 237 20.52 6.99 -27.25
CA ALA A 237 21.37 7.36 -26.10
C ALA A 237 20.59 7.31 -24.78
N ALA A 238 19.37 7.85 -24.74
CA ALA A 238 18.51 7.83 -23.58
C ALA A 238 18.09 6.41 -23.16
N PHE A 239 17.72 5.55 -24.14
CA PHE A 239 17.41 4.13 -23.87
C PHE A 239 18.62 3.38 -23.32
N LEU A 240 19.81 3.56 -23.90
CA LEU A 240 21.03 2.90 -23.43
C LEU A 240 21.48 3.42 -22.06
N GLN A 241 21.26 4.70 -21.76
CA GLN A 241 21.51 5.24 -20.43
C GLN A 241 20.56 4.63 -19.41
N ALA A 242 19.26 4.62 -19.69
CA ALA A 242 18.25 4.03 -18.81
C ALA A 242 18.53 2.54 -18.55
N ASP A 243 18.89 1.77 -19.59
CA ASP A 243 19.20 0.35 -19.46
C ASP A 243 20.42 0.05 -18.57
N ARG A 244 21.38 0.98 -18.48
CA ARG A 244 22.56 0.83 -17.62
C ARG A 244 22.33 1.28 -16.18
N GLU A 245 21.46 2.27 -15.96
CA GLU A 245 21.38 3.00 -14.70
C GLU A 245 20.10 2.74 -13.90
N ALA A 246 19.09 2.08 -14.51
CA ALA A 246 17.78 1.87 -13.89
C ALA A 246 17.29 0.43 -14.05
N ASP A 247 16.39 0.02 -13.18
CA ASP A 247 15.69 -1.27 -13.21
C ASP A 247 14.51 -1.24 -14.21
N ALA A 248 13.96 -0.05 -14.43
CA ALA A 248 12.86 0.16 -15.36
C ALA A 248 12.96 1.52 -16.05
N LEU A 249 12.44 1.61 -17.27
CA LEU A 249 12.29 2.84 -18.05
C LEU A 249 10.83 3.09 -18.36
N ILE A 250 10.38 4.32 -18.13
CA ILE A 250 9.06 4.80 -18.51
C ILE A 250 9.20 5.91 -19.54
N THR A 251 8.44 5.83 -20.65
CA THR A 251 8.34 6.93 -21.60
C THR A 251 6.92 7.48 -21.61
N THR A 252 6.78 8.79 -21.81
CA THR A 252 5.49 9.43 -22.08
C THR A 252 5.52 10.02 -23.49
N GLY A 253 4.63 9.55 -24.37
CA GLY A 253 4.69 9.78 -25.80
C GLY A 253 5.45 8.70 -26.56
N GLY A 254 5.54 8.81 -27.89
CA GLY A 254 6.28 7.88 -28.74
C GLY A 254 5.69 6.48 -28.90
N VAL A 255 4.48 6.19 -28.39
CA VAL A 255 3.81 4.87 -28.48
C VAL A 255 2.56 4.88 -29.36
N SER A 256 2.35 5.94 -30.15
CA SER A 256 1.22 6.04 -31.08
C SER A 256 1.46 5.22 -32.35
N VAL A 257 0.43 4.57 -32.87
CA VAL A 257 0.50 3.60 -33.98
C VAL A 257 0.69 4.27 -35.36
N GLY A 258 0.86 5.60 -35.46
CA GLY A 258 0.87 6.33 -36.73
C GLY A 258 2.19 7.05 -37.09
N GLU A 259 3.00 7.45 -36.11
CA GLU A 259 4.21 8.29 -36.33
C GLU A 259 5.46 7.72 -35.65
N ALA A 260 5.35 6.58 -34.98
CA ALA A 260 6.38 6.01 -34.11
C ALA A 260 7.28 4.95 -34.80
N ASP A 261 7.51 5.05 -36.12
CA ASP A 261 8.35 4.06 -36.82
C ASP A 261 9.76 4.00 -36.20
N PHE A 262 10.36 5.13 -35.86
CA PHE A 262 11.72 5.16 -35.28
C PHE A 262 11.76 4.60 -33.85
N THR A 263 10.81 4.99 -32.99
CA THR A 263 10.77 4.48 -31.61
C THR A 263 10.51 2.97 -31.61
N LYS A 264 9.59 2.52 -32.43
CA LYS A 264 9.29 1.08 -32.58
C LYS A 264 10.50 0.29 -33.10
N GLN A 265 11.12 0.74 -34.18
CA GLN A 265 12.32 0.12 -34.76
C GLN A 265 13.46 0.06 -33.74
N LEU A 266 13.70 1.20 -33.06
CA LEU A 266 14.74 1.29 -32.03
C LEU A 266 14.50 0.31 -30.88
N LEU A 267 13.25 0.20 -30.42
CA LEU A 267 12.87 -0.72 -29.34
C LEU A 267 12.98 -2.18 -29.78
N GLU A 268 12.63 -2.52 -31.02
CA GLU A 268 12.82 -3.85 -31.59
C GLU A 268 14.31 -4.22 -31.75
N GLU A 269 15.18 -3.24 -32.01
CA GLU A 269 16.63 -3.43 -32.05
C GLU A 269 17.27 -3.59 -30.67
N LEU A 270 16.80 -2.84 -29.67
CA LEU A 270 17.39 -2.78 -28.34
C LEU A 270 16.84 -3.82 -27.36
N GLY A 271 15.68 -4.38 -27.64
CA GLY A 271 15.03 -5.30 -26.70
C GLY A 271 13.86 -6.08 -27.28
N GLU A 272 13.14 -6.76 -26.41
CA GLU A 272 11.94 -7.52 -26.73
C GLU A 272 10.70 -6.76 -26.26
N ILE A 273 10.11 -5.94 -27.16
CA ILE A 273 9.03 -5.03 -26.80
C ILE A 273 7.79 -5.29 -27.64
N GLY A 274 6.65 -5.42 -26.97
CA GLY A 274 5.33 -5.53 -27.57
C GLY A 274 4.56 -4.22 -27.50
N PHE A 275 3.88 -3.87 -28.61
CA PHE A 275 2.95 -2.73 -28.65
C PHE A 275 1.53 -3.25 -28.56
N TRP A 276 0.79 -2.78 -27.54
CA TRP A 276 -0.53 -3.30 -27.21
C TRP A 276 -1.63 -2.25 -27.48
N LYS A 277 -2.76 -2.73 -27.93
CA LYS A 277 -3.99 -1.95 -28.05
C LYS A 277 -4.93 -2.40 -26.94
N LEU A 278 -4.98 -1.67 -25.84
CA LEU A 278 -5.77 -2.02 -24.68
C LEU A 278 -7.26 -1.75 -24.89
N ALA A 279 -8.10 -2.63 -24.36
CA ALA A 279 -9.56 -2.47 -24.35
C ALA A 279 -10.04 -1.53 -23.23
N ILE A 280 -9.35 -0.40 -23.03
CA ILE A 280 -9.68 0.60 -22.00
C ILE A 280 -9.94 1.98 -22.60
N LYS A 281 -10.56 2.84 -21.83
CA LYS A 281 -10.79 4.25 -22.14
C LYS A 281 -10.71 5.09 -20.85
N PRO A 282 -9.79 6.08 -20.82
CA PRO A 282 -8.73 6.38 -21.78
C PRO A 282 -7.55 5.41 -21.67
N GLY A 283 -6.60 5.44 -22.64
CA GLY A 283 -5.34 4.68 -22.54
C GLY A 283 -5.20 3.50 -23.50
N LYS A 284 -5.72 3.62 -24.76
CA LYS A 284 -5.66 2.53 -25.74
C LYS A 284 -4.25 2.06 -26.11
N PRO A 285 -3.27 2.95 -26.50
CA PRO A 285 -1.92 2.51 -26.83
C PRO A 285 -1.11 2.30 -25.55
N PHE A 286 -0.31 1.24 -25.52
CA PHE A 286 0.63 0.94 -24.46
C PHE A 286 1.75 0.07 -25.02
N ALA A 287 2.98 0.30 -24.57
CA ALA A 287 4.11 -0.56 -24.92
C ALA A 287 4.71 -1.15 -23.64
N PHE A 288 5.06 -2.43 -23.71
CA PHE A 288 5.67 -3.18 -22.62
C PHE A 288 6.72 -4.14 -23.16
N GLY A 289 7.82 -4.28 -22.46
CA GLY A 289 8.84 -5.22 -22.81
C GLY A 289 10.09 -5.11 -21.95
N ARG A 290 11.18 -5.67 -22.46
CA ARG A 290 12.44 -5.73 -21.75
C ARG A 290 13.59 -5.27 -22.67
N LEU A 291 14.38 -4.35 -22.16
CA LEU A 291 15.74 -4.06 -22.61
C LEU A 291 16.71 -5.11 -22.04
N PRO A 292 17.98 -5.14 -22.40
CA PRO A 292 18.93 -6.12 -21.85
C PRO A 292 18.92 -6.23 -20.32
N ASN A 293 18.83 -5.08 -19.60
CA ASN A 293 18.88 -5.02 -18.16
C ASN A 293 17.61 -4.43 -17.52
N ALA A 294 16.93 -3.50 -18.18
CA ALA A 294 15.78 -2.76 -17.65
C ALA A 294 14.45 -3.19 -18.27
N TRP A 295 13.36 -3.09 -17.52
CA TRP A 295 12.00 -3.22 -18.03
C TRP A 295 11.52 -1.93 -18.69
N PHE A 296 10.74 -2.04 -19.74
CA PHE A 296 10.23 -0.89 -20.48
C PHE A 296 8.71 -0.76 -20.41
N PHE A 297 8.23 0.47 -20.17
CA PHE A 297 6.84 0.85 -20.14
C PHE A 297 6.61 2.13 -20.95
N GLY A 298 5.93 2.02 -22.07
CA GLY A 298 5.56 3.16 -22.90
C GLY A 298 4.14 3.63 -22.64
N LEU A 299 3.99 4.85 -22.13
CA LEU A 299 2.70 5.45 -21.81
C LEU A 299 2.16 6.32 -22.95
N PRO A 300 0.81 6.44 -23.07
CA PRO A 300 0.20 7.34 -24.03
C PRO A 300 0.62 8.80 -23.82
N GLY A 301 0.68 9.60 -24.89
CA GLY A 301 0.95 11.04 -24.82
C GLY A 301 -0.18 11.86 -24.17
N ASN A 302 -1.45 11.44 -24.29
CA ASN A 302 -2.57 12.14 -23.64
C ASN A 302 -2.49 12.05 -22.10
N PRO A 303 -2.57 13.18 -21.37
CA PRO A 303 -2.29 13.23 -19.93
C PRO A 303 -3.12 12.27 -19.08
N VAL A 304 -4.43 12.28 -19.26
CA VAL A 304 -5.31 11.39 -18.47
C VAL A 304 -5.07 9.92 -18.83
N SER A 305 -4.76 9.64 -20.11
CA SER A 305 -4.42 8.28 -20.54
C SER A 305 -3.15 7.79 -19.86
N ALA A 306 -2.12 8.62 -19.81
CA ALA A 306 -0.85 8.29 -19.14
C ALA A 306 -1.07 7.96 -17.65
N MET A 307 -1.83 8.80 -16.93
CA MET A 307 -2.12 8.58 -15.51
C MET A 307 -2.92 7.31 -15.27
N VAL A 308 -4.01 7.08 -16.04
CA VAL A 308 -4.85 5.87 -15.91
C VAL A 308 -4.03 4.62 -16.24
N THR A 309 -3.25 4.65 -17.33
CA THR A 309 -2.43 3.49 -17.72
C THR A 309 -1.33 3.22 -16.70
N PHE A 310 -0.71 4.26 -16.16
CA PHE A 310 0.27 4.10 -15.07
C PHE A 310 -0.39 3.44 -13.86
N ASP A 311 -1.49 3.99 -13.37
CA ASP A 311 -2.19 3.49 -12.18
C ASP A 311 -2.67 2.04 -12.36
N GLN A 312 -3.21 1.72 -13.53
CA GLN A 312 -3.82 0.42 -13.78
C GLN A 312 -2.84 -0.70 -14.19
N LEU A 313 -1.70 -0.38 -14.81
CA LEU A 313 -0.74 -1.36 -15.31
C LEU A 313 0.66 -1.18 -14.74
N VAL A 314 1.21 0.04 -14.78
CA VAL A 314 2.61 0.26 -14.43
C VAL A 314 2.82 0.18 -12.91
N GLN A 315 1.92 0.73 -12.11
CA GLN A 315 2.00 0.65 -10.65
C GLN A 315 2.10 -0.79 -10.14
N PRO A 316 1.19 -1.73 -10.48
CA PRO A 316 1.31 -3.12 -10.04
C PRO A 316 2.56 -3.83 -10.61
N ALA A 317 3.00 -3.47 -11.82
CA ALA A 317 4.23 -3.99 -12.41
C ALA A 317 5.48 -3.54 -11.63
N LEU A 318 5.60 -2.25 -11.33
CA LEU A 318 6.70 -1.72 -10.52
C LEU A 318 6.68 -2.27 -9.09
N ALA A 319 5.50 -2.43 -8.49
CA ALA A 319 5.37 -3.07 -7.18
C ALA A 319 5.92 -4.51 -7.21
N ARG A 320 5.59 -5.27 -8.27
CA ARG A 320 6.14 -6.63 -8.47
C ARG A 320 7.66 -6.62 -8.63
N LEU A 321 8.22 -5.70 -9.40
CA LEU A 321 9.67 -5.53 -9.57
C LEU A 321 10.36 -5.15 -8.26
N ALA A 322 9.73 -4.34 -7.43
CA ALA A 322 10.23 -3.98 -6.11
C ALA A 322 10.07 -5.10 -5.07
N GLY A 323 9.43 -6.20 -5.41
CA GLY A 323 9.16 -7.32 -4.49
C GLY A 323 8.02 -7.05 -3.52
N GLN A 324 7.15 -6.08 -3.82
CA GLN A 324 5.99 -5.74 -2.98
C GLN A 324 4.82 -6.68 -3.27
N GLN A 325 4.16 -7.13 -2.22
CA GLN A 325 2.82 -7.72 -2.30
C GLN A 325 1.81 -6.59 -2.58
N PHE A 326 1.45 -6.42 -3.84
CA PHE A 326 0.56 -5.36 -4.25
C PHE A 326 -0.90 -5.81 -4.20
N ALA A 327 -1.69 -5.12 -3.39
CA ALA A 327 -3.14 -5.27 -3.38
C ALA A 327 -3.79 -3.96 -3.84
N ARG A 328 -4.68 -4.05 -4.82
CA ARG A 328 -5.51 -2.90 -5.20
C ARG A 328 -6.51 -2.59 -4.10
N PRO A 329 -6.87 -1.31 -3.91
CA PRO A 329 -8.01 -0.96 -3.08
C PRO A 329 -9.26 -1.73 -3.52
N HIS A 330 -10.06 -2.19 -2.56
CA HIS A 330 -11.31 -2.86 -2.89
C HIS A 330 -12.25 -1.87 -3.60
N PRO A 331 -12.82 -2.26 -4.77
CA PRO A 331 -13.81 -1.44 -5.43
C PRO A 331 -15.07 -1.31 -4.57
N LEU A 332 -15.68 -0.15 -4.61
CA LEU A 332 -16.93 0.15 -3.91
C LEU A 332 -18.09 0.20 -4.89
N GLN A 333 -19.31 0.06 -4.38
CA GLN A 333 -20.52 0.27 -5.14
C GLN A 333 -21.12 1.63 -4.77
N ALA A 334 -21.46 2.46 -5.76
CA ALA A 334 -22.05 3.77 -5.56
C ALA A 334 -23.19 4.03 -6.54
N LEU A 335 -24.16 4.83 -6.15
CA LEU A 335 -25.26 5.25 -7.03
C LEU A 335 -24.79 6.40 -7.92
N ALA A 336 -24.97 6.26 -9.23
CA ALA A 336 -24.73 7.34 -10.18
C ALA A 336 -25.80 8.43 -10.02
N THR A 337 -25.40 9.64 -9.59
CA THR A 337 -26.37 10.74 -9.38
C THR A 337 -26.86 11.39 -10.68
N ALA A 338 -26.18 11.11 -11.80
CA ALA A 338 -26.54 11.60 -13.13
C ALA A 338 -26.19 10.55 -14.19
N PRO A 339 -26.81 10.60 -15.39
CA PRO A 339 -26.50 9.65 -16.44
C PRO A 339 -25.04 9.69 -16.88
N LEU A 340 -24.45 8.51 -17.11
CA LEU A 340 -23.08 8.38 -17.60
C LEU A 340 -23.08 7.88 -19.04
N LYS A 341 -22.30 8.57 -19.88
CA LYS A 341 -22.13 8.15 -21.29
C LYS A 341 -21.14 6.99 -21.35
N LYS A 342 -21.54 5.89 -21.96
CA LYS A 342 -20.71 4.69 -22.15
C LYS A 342 -21.12 4.01 -23.47
N SER A 343 -20.11 3.52 -24.20
CA SER A 343 -20.31 2.64 -25.36
C SER A 343 -19.60 1.31 -25.11
N PRO A 344 -20.20 0.15 -25.44
CA PRO A 344 -19.56 -1.16 -25.30
C PRO A 344 -18.22 -1.27 -26.04
N GLY A 345 -17.44 -2.27 -25.72
CA GLY A 345 -16.19 -2.66 -26.37
C GLY A 345 -14.92 -2.24 -25.66
N ARG A 346 -14.97 -1.32 -24.69
CA ARG A 346 -13.82 -0.95 -23.85
C ARG A 346 -14.27 -0.71 -22.41
N GLN A 347 -13.45 -1.06 -21.45
CA GLN A 347 -13.64 -0.69 -20.04
C GLN A 347 -13.34 0.80 -19.86
N ASP A 348 -14.29 1.57 -19.28
CA ASP A 348 -14.10 3.01 -19.07
C ASP A 348 -13.66 3.28 -17.61
N PHE A 349 -12.65 4.13 -17.48
CA PHE A 349 -12.21 4.74 -16.23
C PHE A 349 -12.57 6.22 -16.25
N GLN A 350 -13.82 6.53 -15.88
CA GLN A 350 -14.32 7.89 -15.87
C GLN A 350 -13.93 8.57 -14.56
N ARG A 351 -13.52 9.84 -14.63
CA ARG A 351 -13.16 10.62 -13.43
C ARG A 351 -14.43 10.99 -12.70
N GLY A 352 -14.51 10.58 -11.44
CA GLY A 352 -15.68 10.74 -10.59
C GLY A 352 -15.39 11.48 -9.28
N ILE A 353 -16.45 12.00 -8.70
CA ILE A 353 -16.47 12.54 -7.35
C ILE A 353 -17.39 11.65 -6.54
N LEU A 354 -16.80 10.83 -5.68
CA LEU A 354 -17.48 9.96 -4.72
C LEU A 354 -17.77 10.75 -3.47
N SER A 355 -18.98 10.63 -2.95
CA SER A 355 -19.45 11.27 -1.71
C SER A 355 -20.45 10.38 -0.98
N VAL A 356 -20.71 10.68 0.30
CA VAL A 356 -21.80 10.08 1.05
C VAL A 356 -23.05 10.93 0.85
N GLY A 357 -24.09 10.34 0.32
CA GLY A 357 -25.40 10.96 0.13
C GLY A 357 -26.48 10.34 1.03
N PRO A 358 -27.74 10.76 0.90
CA PRO A 358 -28.85 10.25 1.71
C PRO A 358 -29.07 8.72 1.59
N ASN A 359 -28.73 8.15 0.44
CA ASN A 359 -28.95 6.73 0.14
C ASN A 359 -27.65 5.90 0.20
N GLY A 360 -26.61 6.40 0.82
CA GLY A 360 -25.29 5.76 0.90
C GLY A 360 -24.25 6.42 0.01
N LEU A 361 -23.36 5.61 -0.59
CA LEU A 361 -22.33 6.14 -1.49
C LEU A 361 -22.95 6.58 -2.81
N GLU A 362 -22.64 7.79 -3.21
CA GLU A 362 -23.10 8.42 -4.45
C GLU A 362 -21.90 8.91 -5.24
N VAL A 363 -21.98 8.80 -6.55
CA VAL A 363 -20.92 9.26 -7.46
C VAL A 363 -21.48 10.09 -8.60
N ARG A 364 -20.76 11.14 -8.94
CA ARG A 364 -21.00 11.97 -10.13
C ARG A 364 -19.75 12.12 -10.97
N SER A 365 -19.94 12.25 -12.28
CA SER A 365 -18.84 12.55 -13.19
C SER A 365 -18.27 13.96 -12.93
N THR A 366 -16.96 14.15 -13.15
CA THR A 366 -16.34 15.49 -13.16
C THR A 366 -16.69 16.34 -14.38
N GLY A 367 -17.52 15.84 -15.29
CA GLY A 367 -17.89 16.49 -16.55
C GLY A 367 -17.26 15.83 -17.77
N SER A 368 -16.54 16.58 -18.60
CA SER A 368 -15.90 16.01 -19.79
C SER A 368 -14.91 14.88 -19.41
N GLN A 369 -15.07 13.74 -20.11
CA GLN A 369 -14.23 12.57 -19.94
C GLN A 369 -13.21 12.39 -21.08
N ASP A 370 -12.91 13.48 -21.78
CA ASP A 370 -11.84 13.49 -22.79
C ASP A 370 -10.48 13.24 -22.17
N SER A 371 -9.59 12.58 -22.89
CA SER A 371 -8.25 12.19 -22.42
C SER A 371 -7.27 13.36 -22.31
N GLY A 372 -7.59 14.50 -22.95
CA GLY A 372 -6.82 15.75 -22.88
C GLY A 372 -7.28 16.67 -21.74
N VAL A 373 -8.42 16.41 -21.07
CA VAL A 373 -8.95 17.28 -20.01
C VAL A 373 -8.34 16.91 -18.66
N PHE A 374 -7.09 17.30 -18.43
CA PHE A 374 -6.32 16.97 -17.24
C PHE A 374 -6.95 17.51 -15.94
N SER A 375 -7.58 18.69 -15.98
CA SER A 375 -8.29 19.26 -14.83
C SER A 375 -9.44 18.39 -14.32
N SER A 376 -9.94 17.44 -15.11
CA SER A 376 -10.96 16.47 -14.68
C SER A 376 -10.40 15.48 -13.65
N LEU A 377 -9.12 15.11 -13.79
CA LEU A 377 -8.44 14.22 -12.83
C LEU A 377 -8.17 14.93 -11.51
N SER A 378 -7.70 16.19 -11.56
CA SER A 378 -7.43 16.99 -10.36
C SER A 378 -8.69 17.24 -9.50
N ARG A 379 -9.89 17.23 -10.11
CA ARG A 379 -11.17 17.37 -9.39
C ARG A 379 -11.75 16.05 -8.91
N ALA A 380 -11.26 14.93 -9.43
CA ALA A 380 -11.75 13.60 -9.08
C ALA A 380 -11.15 13.11 -7.77
N ASN A 381 -11.86 12.21 -7.10
CA ASN A 381 -11.35 11.42 -5.99
C ASN A 381 -11.53 9.90 -6.21
N CYS A 382 -12.07 9.52 -7.38
CA CYS A 382 -12.24 8.13 -7.77
C CYS A 382 -12.27 7.97 -9.29
N TYR A 383 -12.04 6.74 -9.75
CA TYR A 383 -12.53 6.29 -11.05
C TYR A 383 -13.92 5.69 -10.91
N ILE A 384 -14.84 6.04 -11.81
CA ILE A 384 -16.06 5.28 -12.09
C ILE A 384 -15.66 4.23 -13.12
N VAL A 385 -15.67 2.96 -12.72
CA VAL A 385 -15.25 1.84 -13.56
C VAL A 385 -16.49 1.24 -14.21
N LEU A 386 -16.59 1.37 -15.53
CA LEU A 386 -17.69 0.81 -16.31
C LEU A 386 -17.16 -0.33 -17.16
N GLU A 387 -17.73 -1.50 -16.98
CA GLU A 387 -17.31 -2.76 -17.58
C GLU A 387 -17.27 -2.68 -19.10
N GLN A 388 -16.46 -3.52 -19.74
CA GLN A 388 -16.20 -3.47 -21.18
C GLN A 388 -17.48 -3.52 -22.02
N GLU A 389 -18.41 -4.39 -21.67
CA GLU A 389 -19.65 -4.61 -22.44
C GLU A 389 -20.83 -3.76 -21.97
N ARG A 390 -20.65 -2.96 -20.91
CA ARG A 390 -21.70 -2.09 -20.39
C ARG A 390 -22.03 -0.97 -21.37
N GLY A 391 -23.31 -0.65 -21.50
CA GLY A 391 -23.80 0.52 -22.22
C GLY A 391 -23.95 1.76 -21.34
N LYS A 392 -24.81 2.70 -21.75
CA LYS A 392 -25.14 3.91 -20.99
C LYS A 392 -25.67 3.55 -19.61
N VAL A 393 -25.35 4.37 -18.62
CA VAL A 393 -25.83 4.25 -17.24
C VAL A 393 -26.85 5.35 -16.98
N ALA A 394 -28.02 5.00 -16.45
CA ALA A 394 -29.03 5.97 -16.02
C ALA A 394 -28.71 6.51 -14.62
N ALA A 395 -29.26 7.68 -14.27
CA ALA A 395 -29.24 8.17 -12.91
C ALA A 395 -29.94 7.17 -11.97
N GLY A 396 -29.38 6.92 -10.79
CA GLY A 396 -29.88 5.96 -9.81
C GLY A 396 -29.37 4.53 -10.01
N GLU A 397 -28.68 4.22 -11.11
CA GLU A 397 -28.04 2.91 -11.27
C GLU A 397 -26.78 2.79 -10.43
N THR A 398 -26.53 1.58 -9.92
CA THR A 398 -25.29 1.25 -9.23
C THR A 398 -24.14 1.06 -10.20
N VAL A 399 -23.00 1.65 -9.87
CA VAL A 399 -21.74 1.55 -10.60
C VAL A 399 -20.59 1.20 -9.67
N THR A 400 -19.59 0.53 -10.22
CA THR A 400 -18.33 0.28 -9.52
C THR A 400 -17.49 1.54 -9.49
N VAL A 401 -16.92 1.88 -8.32
CA VAL A 401 -15.98 2.98 -8.17
C VAL A 401 -14.69 2.49 -7.52
N GLU A 402 -13.57 2.97 -8.01
CA GLU A 402 -12.26 2.79 -7.41
C GLU A 402 -11.82 4.13 -6.81
N PRO A 403 -11.91 4.31 -5.48
CA PRO A 403 -11.37 5.49 -4.82
C PRO A 403 -9.87 5.64 -5.11
N PHE A 404 -9.42 6.87 -5.30
CA PHE A 404 -7.99 7.10 -5.44
C PHE A 404 -7.26 6.64 -4.17
N SER A 405 -6.22 5.84 -4.35
CA SER A 405 -5.31 5.44 -3.28
C SER A 405 -4.27 6.52 -3.04
N GLY A 406 -3.43 6.33 -2.03
CA GLY A 406 -2.33 7.25 -1.71
C GLY A 406 -1.41 7.62 -2.87
N LEU A 407 -1.52 6.94 -4.02
CA LEU A 407 -0.75 7.27 -5.22
C LEU A 407 -1.27 8.53 -5.92
N LEU A 408 -2.59 8.73 -5.95
CA LEU A 408 -3.25 9.85 -6.64
C LEU A 408 -3.86 10.91 -5.69
N LEU A 409 -3.82 10.66 -4.37
CA LEU A 409 -4.34 11.59 -3.36
C LEU A 409 -3.28 12.59 -2.88
#